data_25aab43332034b8ee6ec3d910d7cf8c1
#
_entry.id   25aab43332034b8ee6ec3d910d7cf8c1
#
_cell.length_a   1.000
_cell.length_b   1.000
_cell.length_c   1.000
_cell.angle_alpha   90.00
_cell.angle_beta   90.00
_cell.angle_gamma   90.00
#
_symmetry.space_group_name_H-M   'P 1'
#
loop_
_entity.id
_entity.type
_entity.pdbx_description
1 polymer ?
#
loop_
_entity_poly.entity_id
_entity_poly.type
_entity_poly.pdbx_seq_one_letter_code
_entity_poly.pdbx_strand_id
1 'polypeptide(L)'
;MRDMIIGALKTKLLGQMNSHIANIEVMMTNPVGVGDHPTIVDTIDKELSALEHANGKLNNLVRFFERQPKQEEQKEIQETKNK
;
A
#
# COMPACT_ATOMS: atom_id res chain seq x y z
N MET A 1 -21.94 -5.24 -9.85
CA MET A 1 -21.68 -3.89 -9.28
C MET A 1 -20.69 -3.93 -8.12
N ARG A 2 -20.88 -4.85 -7.19
CA ARG A 2 -19.99 -4.97 -6.04
C ARG A 2 -18.54 -5.26 -6.45
N ASP A 3 -18.33 -6.23 -7.31
CA ASP A 3 -16.99 -6.60 -7.74
C ASP A 3 -16.30 -5.47 -8.51
N MET A 4 -17.07 -4.71 -9.25
CA MET A 4 -16.54 -3.58 -9.98
C MET A 4 -16.05 -2.49 -9.01
N ILE A 5 -16.81 -2.24 -7.96
CA ILE A 5 -16.46 -1.25 -6.94
C ILE A 5 -15.19 -1.68 -6.22
N ILE A 6 -15.12 -2.95 -5.82
CA ILE A 6 -13.93 -3.46 -5.13
C ILE A 6 -12.71 -3.36 -6.04
N GLY A 7 -12.86 -3.74 -7.32
CA GLY A 7 -11.76 -3.63 -8.27
C GLY A 7 -11.26 -2.21 -8.45
N ALA A 8 -12.19 -1.26 -8.55
CA ALA A 8 -11.83 0.14 -8.69
C ALA A 8 -11.10 0.67 -7.46
N LEU A 9 -11.57 0.29 -6.27
CA LEU A 9 -10.91 0.69 -5.03
C LEU A 9 -9.51 0.10 -4.93
N LYS A 10 -9.34 -1.17 -5.28
CA LYS A 10 -8.02 -1.80 -5.27
C LYS A 10 -7.07 -1.07 -6.20
N THR A 11 -7.50 -0.78 -7.41
CA THR A 11 -6.68 -0.07 -8.39
C THR A 11 -6.30 1.31 -7.87
N LYS A 12 -7.25 2.02 -7.29
CA LYS A 12 -6.98 3.34 -6.74
C LYS A 12 -5.96 3.28 -5.61
N LEU A 13 -6.15 2.35 -4.67
CA LEU A 13 -5.26 2.24 -3.52
C LEU A 13 -3.86 1.80 -3.92
N LEU A 14 -3.75 0.85 -4.85
CA LEU A 14 -2.46 0.43 -5.37
C LEU A 14 -1.75 1.57 -6.07
N GLY A 15 -2.49 2.38 -6.82
CA GLY A 15 -1.92 3.56 -7.47
C GLY A 15 -1.40 4.57 -6.47
N GLN A 16 -2.15 4.81 -5.40
CA GLN A 16 -1.69 5.71 -4.34
C GLN A 16 -0.43 5.19 -3.66
N MET A 17 -0.39 3.89 -3.37
CA MET A 17 0.79 3.29 -2.77
C MET A 17 2.00 3.44 -3.68
N ASN A 18 1.84 3.14 -4.96
CA ASN A 18 2.94 3.26 -5.93
C ASN A 18 3.44 4.69 -6.05
N SER A 19 2.53 5.68 -5.98
CA SER A 19 2.93 7.08 -6.03
C SER A 19 3.80 7.45 -4.84
N HIS A 20 3.41 7.01 -3.64
CA HIS A 20 4.18 7.33 -2.44
C HIS A 20 5.52 6.61 -2.43
N ILE A 21 5.55 5.36 -2.89
CA ILE A 21 6.80 4.60 -3.01
C ILE A 21 7.75 5.30 -3.97
N ALA A 22 7.24 5.74 -5.12
CA ALA A 22 8.05 6.43 -6.11
C ALA A 22 8.61 7.74 -5.55
N ASN A 23 7.78 8.51 -4.85
CA ASN A 23 8.22 9.76 -4.25
C ASN A 23 9.33 9.53 -3.24
N ILE A 24 9.18 8.50 -2.41
CA ILE A 24 10.18 8.16 -1.40
C ILE A 24 11.50 7.76 -2.08
N GLU A 25 11.43 6.93 -3.12
CA GLU A 25 12.62 6.51 -3.85
C GLU A 25 13.36 7.70 -4.44
N VAL A 26 12.63 8.63 -5.06
CA VAL A 26 13.26 9.81 -5.64
C VAL A 26 13.94 10.64 -4.56
N MET A 27 13.26 10.85 -3.42
CA MET A 27 13.83 11.65 -2.35
C MET A 27 15.04 10.99 -1.71
N MET A 28 15.07 9.67 -1.64
CA MET A 28 16.21 8.96 -1.07
C MET A 28 17.40 8.91 -2.01
N THR A 29 17.16 8.84 -3.31
CA THR A 29 18.26 8.73 -4.27
C THR A 29 18.76 10.08 -4.78
N ASN A 30 17.91 11.11 -4.75
CA ASN A 30 18.27 12.42 -5.27
C ASN A 30 17.64 13.51 -4.40
N PRO A 31 18.14 13.70 -3.18
CA PRO A 31 17.55 14.65 -2.25
C PRO A 31 17.78 16.12 -2.64
N VAL A 32 18.72 16.40 -3.54
CA VAL A 32 19.07 17.78 -3.91
C VAL A 32 17.85 18.54 -4.44
N GLY A 33 16.94 17.87 -5.11
CA GLY A 33 15.77 18.53 -5.68
C GLY A 33 14.67 18.85 -4.70
N VAL A 34 14.80 18.47 -3.44
CA VAL A 34 13.73 18.61 -2.44
C VAL A 34 13.94 19.81 -1.51
N GLY A 35 15.16 20.38 -1.44
CA GLY A 35 15.44 21.51 -0.59
C GLY A 35 16.23 21.11 0.65
N ASP A 36 15.88 21.69 1.79
CA ASP A 36 16.64 21.50 3.03
C ASP A 36 16.61 20.07 3.53
N HIS A 37 17.75 19.61 4.05
CA HIS A 37 17.86 18.25 4.57
C HIS A 37 16.88 17.92 5.70
N PRO A 38 16.66 18.80 6.69
CA PRO A 38 15.66 18.50 7.73
C PRO A 38 14.26 18.31 7.14
N THR A 39 13.94 19.11 6.13
CA THR A 39 12.65 19.01 5.46
C THR A 39 12.48 17.68 4.71
N ILE A 40 13.58 17.13 4.18
CA ILE A 40 13.55 15.86 3.47
C ILE A 40 13.09 14.74 4.39
N VAL A 41 13.64 14.69 5.60
CA VAL A 41 13.24 13.64 6.56
C VAL A 41 11.76 13.75 6.89
N ASP A 42 11.28 14.96 7.15
CA ASP A 42 9.87 15.16 7.47
C ASP A 42 8.98 14.82 6.28
N THR A 43 9.43 15.17 5.08
CA THR A 43 8.66 14.89 3.88
C THR A 43 8.54 13.38 3.64
N ILE A 44 9.65 12.67 3.81
CA ILE A 44 9.62 11.20 3.64
C ILE A 44 8.73 10.57 4.70
N ASP A 45 8.79 11.09 5.93
CA ASP A 45 7.93 10.58 7.00
C ASP A 45 6.45 10.74 6.64
N LYS A 46 6.07 11.89 6.08
CA LYS A 46 4.70 12.11 5.65
C LYS A 46 4.31 11.16 4.52
N GLU A 47 5.22 10.91 3.59
CA GLU A 47 4.96 9.98 2.50
C GLU A 47 4.78 8.55 3.04
N LEU A 48 5.57 8.17 4.04
CA LEU A 48 5.42 6.86 4.67
C LEU A 48 4.06 6.74 5.37
N SER A 49 3.62 7.79 6.03
CA SER A 49 2.31 7.80 6.68
C SER A 49 1.18 7.62 5.66
N ALA A 50 1.28 8.31 4.53
CA ALA A 50 0.28 8.19 3.47
C ALA A 50 0.31 6.79 2.85
N LEU A 51 1.51 6.23 2.67
CA LEU A 51 1.66 4.87 2.17
C LEU A 51 0.99 3.86 3.11
N GLU A 52 1.25 3.98 4.39
CA GLU A 52 0.65 3.09 5.40
C GLU A 52 -0.87 3.23 5.41
N HIS A 53 -1.36 4.45 5.26
CA HIS A 53 -2.80 4.70 5.23
C HIS A 53 -3.46 3.96 4.06
N ALA A 54 -2.88 4.08 2.87
CA ALA A 54 -3.39 3.39 1.69
C ALA A 54 -3.27 1.88 1.82
N ASN A 55 -2.14 1.41 2.34
CA ASN A 55 -1.89 -0.01 2.53
C ASN A 55 -2.89 -0.61 3.53
N GLY A 56 -3.16 0.09 4.62
CA GLY A 56 -4.13 -0.36 5.61
C GLY A 56 -5.52 -0.48 5.03
N LYS A 57 -5.91 0.51 4.21
CA LYS A 57 -7.21 0.45 3.54
C LYS A 57 -7.29 -0.74 2.59
N LEU A 58 -6.23 -0.98 1.83
CA LEU A 58 -6.21 -2.09 0.89
C LEU A 58 -6.31 -3.42 1.63
N ASN A 59 -5.55 -3.58 2.70
CA ASN A 59 -5.61 -4.80 3.50
C ASN A 59 -7.01 -5.04 4.06
N ASN A 60 -7.65 -4.01 4.57
CA ASN A 60 -8.99 -4.12 5.11
C ASN A 60 -10.01 -4.43 4.03
N LEU A 61 -9.86 -3.80 2.87
CA LEU A 61 -10.76 -4.04 1.76
C LEU A 61 -10.71 -5.51 1.33
N VAL A 62 -9.50 -6.03 1.16
CA VAL A 62 -9.31 -7.42 0.72
C VAL A 62 -9.79 -8.39 1.80
N ARG A 63 -9.38 -8.13 3.04
CA ARG A 63 -9.68 -9.05 4.14
C ARG A 63 -11.17 -9.16 4.44
N PHE A 64 -11.87 -8.04 4.46
CA PHE A 64 -13.24 -8.03 4.95
C PHE A 64 -14.31 -7.97 3.86
N PHE A 65 -13.95 -7.52 2.67
CA PHE A 65 -14.95 -7.24 1.66
C PHE A 65 -14.75 -7.97 0.35
N GLU A 66 -13.53 -8.38 0.03
CA GLU A 66 -13.30 -9.10 -1.20
C GLU A 66 -13.60 -10.58 -1.00
N ARG A 67 -14.49 -11.10 -1.87
CA ARG A 67 -14.82 -12.51 -1.80
C ARG A 67 -13.79 -13.31 -2.57
N GLN A 68 -13.24 -14.31 -1.90
CA GLN A 68 -12.30 -15.23 -2.52
C GLN A 68 -12.78 -16.66 -2.22
N PRO A 69 -13.34 -17.35 -3.20
CA PRO A 69 -13.91 -18.68 -2.95
C PRO A 69 -12.96 -19.68 -2.32
N LYS A 70 -11.67 -19.52 -2.55
CA LYS A 70 -10.65 -20.42 -2.01
C LYS A 70 -9.86 -19.81 -0.87
N GLN A 71 -10.42 -18.83 -0.21
CA GLN A 71 -9.72 -18.12 0.85
C GLN A 71 -9.30 -19.04 1.99
N GLU A 72 -10.16 -19.95 2.36
CA GLU A 72 -9.85 -20.87 3.46
C GLU A 72 -8.71 -21.82 3.10
N GLU A 73 -8.69 -22.33 1.87
CA GLU A 73 -7.60 -23.16 1.40
C GLU A 73 -6.27 -22.39 1.43
N GLN A 74 -6.32 -21.15 1.01
CA GLN A 74 -5.12 -20.31 1.01
C GLN A 74 -4.60 -20.07 2.42
N LYS A 75 -5.50 -19.89 3.38
CA LYS A 75 -5.09 -19.73 4.77
C LYS A 75 -4.40 -20.98 5.29
N GLU A 76 -4.95 -22.13 5.00
CA GLU A 76 -4.35 -23.39 5.43
C GLU A 76 -2.96 -23.57 4.86
N ILE A 77 -2.78 -23.26 3.57
CA ILE A 77 -1.49 -23.35 2.92
C ILE A 77 -0.48 -22.42 3.58
N GLN A 78 -0.89 -21.20 3.86
CA GLN A 78 -0.01 -20.23 4.50
C GLN A 78 0.38 -20.64 5.90
N GLU A 79 -0.55 -21.17 6.66
CA GLU A 79 -0.26 -21.65 8.00
C GLU A 79 0.74 -22.79 7.96
N THR A 80 0.58 -23.68 7.00
CA THR A 80 1.51 -24.79 6.83
C THR A 80 2.91 -24.30 6.50
N LYS A 81 2.99 -23.29 5.63
CA LYS A 81 4.29 -22.73 5.25
C LYS A 81 4.97 -22.02 6.41
N ASN A 82 4.21 -21.46 7.32
CA ASN A 82 4.77 -20.71 8.43
C ASN A 82 5.25 -21.59 9.56
N LYS A 83 4.97 -22.87 9.49
CA LYS A 83 5.45 -23.82 10.46
C LYS A 83 6.74 -24.46 9.95
#